data_d6ae451a38c80b743ef0ced2f5affe6b
#
_entry.id   d6ae451a38c80b743ef0ced2f5affe6b
#
_cell.length_a   1.000
_cell.length_b   1.000
_cell.length_c   1.000
_cell.angle_alpha   90.00
_cell.angle_beta   90.00
_cell.angle_gamma   90.00
#
_symmetry.space_group_name_H-M   'P 1'
#
loop_
_entity.id
_entity.type
_entity.pdbx_description
1 polymer ?
#
loop_
_entity_poly.entity_id
_entity_poly.type
_entity_poly.pdbx_seq_one_letter_code
_entity_poly.pdbx_strand_id
1 'polypeptide(L)'
;PDAELDKLKEQGFTGLWLIGLWERSKASKRIKQICGNPEAAASAYSLYDYNIAYNIGGWDALANLRQRLWQRGIRLASDMVPNHTGMDGEWVMNKPDLFIQRKDCPFPHYTFNGENLSQDPRTSIYLEDHYYSKDDCSVVFKRVDNQTGDVRYIYHGNDGTGLPWNDTAQIDFLNPAAREAVMQEILHVAKNFPIIRFDAAMVLAKKSIRRLWYPEPGHGGDIATRSETGLSTQQFNDAIPNE
;
A
#
# COMPACT_ATOMS: atom_id res chain seq x y z
N PRO A 1 -4.70 -27.64 11.30
CA PRO A 1 -5.30 -28.94 11.61
C PRO A 1 -6.74 -28.75 12.08
N ASP A 2 -7.61 -29.75 11.85
CA ASP A 2 -9.03 -29.69 12.24
C ASP A 2 -9.23 -29.46 13.73
N ALA A 3 -8.38 -30.03 14.56
CA ALA A 3 -8.41 -29.86 16.01
C ALA A 3 -8.40 -28.39 16.45
N GLU A 4 -7.64 -27.53 15.79
CA GLU A 4 -7.61 -26.09 16.11
C GLU A 4 -8.92 -25.41 15.69
N LEU A 5 -9.49 -25.80 14.56
CA LEU A 5 -10.76 -25.26 14.08
C LEU A 5 -11.94 -25.71 14.98
N ASP A 6 -11.90 -26.95 15.44
CA ASP A 6 -12.88 -27.50 16.39
C ASP A 6 -12.83 -26.75 17.72
N LYS A 7 -11.62 -26.46 18.21
CA LYS A 7 -11.42 -25.67 19.43
C LYS A 7 -12.00 -24.25 19.30
N LEU A 8 -11.78 -23.58 18.14
CA LEU A 8 -12.36 -22.26 17.89
C LEU A 8 -13.89 -22.32 17.91
N LYS A 9 -14.49 -23.35 17.32
CA LYS A 9 -15.94 -23.58 17.36
C LYS A 9 -16.43 -23.77 18.78
N GLU A 10 -15.78 -24.62 19.56
CA GLU A 10 -16.14 -24.90 20.97
C GLU A 10 -16.06 -23.63 21.84
N GLN A 11 -15.12 -22.75 21.54
CA GLN A 11 -14.99 -21.45 22.19
C GLN A 11 -16.02 -20.40 21.73
N GLY A 12 -16.87 -20.75 20.76
CA GLY A 12 -17.96 -19.89 20.31
C GLY A 12 -17.58 -18.85 19.26
N PHE A 13 -16.41 -18.96 18.64
CA PHE A 13 -16.01 -18.04 17.56
C PHE A 13 -16.84 -18.29 16.30
N THR A 14 -17.35 -17.21 15.70
CA THR A 14 -18.16 -17.23 14.47
C THR A 14 -17.48 -16.55 13.29
N GLY A 15 -16.36 -15.86 13.52
CA GLY A 15 -15.54 -15.22 12.51
C GLY A 15 -14.06 -15.40 12.82
N LEU A 16 -13.24 -15.57 11.79
CA LEU A 16 -11.79 -15.67 11.89
C LEU A 16 -11.17 -14.66 10.93
N TRP A 17 -10.50 -13.67 11.47
CA TRP A 17 -9.72 -12.71 10.70
C TRP A 17 -8.26 -13.14 10.68
N LEU A 18 -7.75 -13.38 9.46
CA LEU A 18 -6.36 -13.76 9.22
C LEU A 18 -5.60 -12.59 8.61
N ILE A 19 -4.54 -12.17 9.30
CA ILE A 19 -3.68 -11.08 8.86
C ILE A 19 -2.63 -11.62 7.89
N GLY A 20 -2.42 -10.91 6.78
CA GLY A 20 -1.30 -11.17 5.88
C GLY A 20 -1.50 -12.35 4.94
N LEU A 21 -2.71 -12.54 4.43
CA LEU A 21 -3.04 -13.55 3.43
C LEU A 21 -2.54 -13.22 2.01
N TRP A 22 -2.40 -11.93 1.70
CA TRP A 22 -2.07 -11.46 0.36
C TRP A 22 -0.56 -11.54 0.07
N GLU A 23 -0.18 -11.58 -1.21
CA GLU A 23 1.21 -11.44 -1.61
C GLU A 23 1.78 -10.11 -1.13
N ARG A 24 2.93 -10.17 -0.44
CA ARG A 24 3.54 -9.02 0.21
C ARG A 24 4.72 -8.47 -0.59
N SER A 25 5.02 -7.21 -0.34
CA SER A 25 6.18 -6.50 -0.87
C SER A 25 7.49 -7.20 -0.51
N LYS A 26 8.29 -7.57 -1.51
CA LYS A 26 9.66 -8.05 -1.29
C LYS A 26 10.59 -6.91 -0.85
N ALA A 27 10.34 -5.69 -1.34
CA ALA A 27 11.06 -4.50 -0.90
C ALA A 27 10.88 -4.24 0.59
N SER A 28 9.66 -4.39 1.13
CA SER A 28 9.40 -4.25 2.58
C SER A 28 10.28 -5.18 3.41
N LYS A 29 10.39 -6.45 3.00
CA LYS A 29 11.28 -7.41 3.64
C LYS A 29 12.74 -7.00 3.53
N ARG A 30 13.17 -6.64 2.31
CA ARG A 30 14.58 -6.31 2.02
C ARG A 30 15.07 -5.09 2.79
N ILE A 31 14.26 -4.05 2.88
CA ILE A 31 14.58 -2.85 3.68
C ILE A 31 14.88 -3.23 5.13
N LYS A 32 14.05 -4.05 5.75
CA LYS A 32 14.24 -4.49 7.12
C LYS A 32 15.52 -5.33 7.30
N GLN A 33 15.84 -6.16 6.32
CA GLN A 33 17.08 -6.94 6.31
C GLN A 33 18.32 -6.02 6.22
N ILE A 34 18.30 -5.03 5.32
CA ILE A 34 19.38 -4.03 5.20
C ILE A 34 19.53 -3.25 6.51
N CYS A 35 18.43 -2.93 7.18
CA CYS A 35 18.41 -2.22 8.46
C CYS A 35 18.81 -3.09 9.66
N GLY A 36 19.26 -4.34 9.44
CA GLY A 36 19.86 -5.19 10.47
C GLY A 36 18.95 -6.27 11.05
N ASN A 37 17.81 -6.57 10.43
CA ASN A 37 16.95 -7.69 10.84
C ASN A 37 16.89 -8.78 9.74
N PRO A 38 17.82 -9.74 9.73
CA PRO A 38 17.90 -10.78 8.70
C PRO A 38 16.67 -11.70 8.64
N GLU A 39 15.99 -11.89 9.78
CA GLU A 39 14.79 -12.74 9.89
C GLU A 39 13.49 -11.98 9.61
N ALA A 40 13.57 -10.74 9.14
CA ALA A 40 12.39 -9.91 8.93
C ALA A 40 11.43 -10.51 7.90
N ALA A 41 10.15 -10.45 8.20
CA ALA A 41 9.08 -10.63 7.24
C ALA A 41 8.64 -9.27 6.65
N ALA A 42 8.06 -9.31 5.44
CA ALA A 42 7.40 -8.15 4.88
C ALA A 42 6.19 -7.74 5.71
N SER A 43 5.86 -6.46 5.71
CA SER A 43 4.64 -5.97 6.34
C SER A 43 3.40 -6.62 5.71
N ALA A 44 2.44 -7.01 6.54
CA ALA A 44 1.15 -7.52 6.10
C ALA A 44 0.29 -6.45 5.38
N TYR A 45 0.70 -5.19 5.48
CA TYR A 45 0.01 -4.01 4.92
C TYR A 45 0.81 -3.30 3.82
N SER A 46 1.91 -3.91 3.39
CA SER A 46 2.68 -3.50 2.21
C SER A 46 2.55 -4.60 1.16
N LEU A 47 1.56 -4.46 0.27
CA LEU A 47 1.11 -5.55 -0.59
C LEU A 47 1.69 -5.44 -2.01
N TYR A 48 2.07 -6.59 -2.55
CA TYR A 48 2.40 -6.71 -3.96
C TYR A 48 1.14 -6.73 -4.83
N ASP A 49 0.21 -7.63 -4.53
CA ASP A 49 -1.10 -7.75 -5.18
C ASP A 49 -2.13 -8.39 -4.24
N TYR A 50 -3.33 -8.63 -4.76
CA TYR A 50 -4.42 -9.29 -4.05
C TYR A 50 -4.61 -10.75 -4.52
N ASN A 51 -3.52 -11.47 -4.70
CA ASN A 51 -3.49 -12.92 -4.75
C ASN A 51 -3.12 -13.48 -3.38
N ILE A 52 -3.69 -14.63 -3.04
CA ILE A 52 -3.31 -15.33 -1.80
C ILE A 52 -1.87 -15.76 -1.92
N ALA A 53 -1.07 -15.47 -0.90
CA ALA A 53 0.36 -15.69 -0.91
C ALA A 53 0.71 -17.16 -1.21
N TYR A 54 1.60 -17.36 -2.16
CA TYR A 54 2.01 -18.68 -2.62
C TYR A 54 2.62 -19.52 -1.49
N ASN A 55 3.41 -18.91 -0.62
CA ASN A 55 4.08 -19.59 0.50
C ASN A 55 3.15 -20.13 1.58
N ILE A 56 1.88 -19.73 1.59
CA ILE A 56 0.84 -20.28 2.49
C ILE A 56 -0.16 -21.18 1.74
N GLY A 57 0.12 -21.48 0.47
CA GLY A 57 -0.63 -22.44 -0.34
C GLY A 57 -1.60 -21.85 -1.35
N GLY A 58 -1.63 -20.52 -1.51
CA GLY A 58 -2.43 -19.87 -2.54
C GLY A 58 -3.94 -20.06 -2.40
N TRP A 59 -4.66 -19.88 -3.51
CA TRP A 59 -6.12 -19.95 -3.56
C TRP A 59 -6.70 -21.30 -3.18
N ASP A 60 -6.02 -22.41 -3.50
CA ASP A 60 -6.51 -23.76 -3.18
C ASP A 60 -6.49 -24.00 -1.66
N ALA A 61 -5.45 -23.57 -0.97
CA ALA A 61 -5.38 -23.64 0.48
C ALA A 61 -6.45 -22.77 1.14
N LEU A 62 -6.72 -21.57 0.60
CA LEU A 62 -7.80 -20.71 1.09
C LEU A 62 -9.16 -21.37 0.92
N ALA A 63 -9.45 -21.93 -0.25
CA ALA A 63 -10.71 -22.61 -0.53
C ALA A 63 -10.96 -23.79 0.44
N ASN A 64 -9.92 -24.59 0.69
CA ASN A 64 -9.95 -25.69 1.65
C ASN A 64 -10.24 -25.19 3.07
N LEU A 65 -9.51 -24.17 3.52
CA LEU A 65 -9.71 -23.59 4.86
C LEU A 65 -11.13 -23.01 5.01
N ARG A 66 -11.60 -22.27 3.99
CA ARG A 66 -12.94 -21.66 4.00
C ARG A 66 -14.04 -22.71 4.13
N GLN A 67 -13.95 -23.83 3.40
CA GLN A 67 -14.90 -24.92 3.48
C GLN A 67 -14.93 -25.55 4.89
N ARG A 68 -13.77 -25.82 5.45
CA ARG A 68 -13.64 -26.42 6.79
C ARG A 68 -14.17 -25.50 7.90
N LEU A 69 -13.93 -24.19 7.78
CA LEU A 69 -14.49 -23.19 8.70
C LEU A 69 -16.01 -23.06 8.52
N TRP A 70 -16.48 -23.06 7.28
CA TRP A 70 -17.91 -23.01 6.98
C TRP A 70 -18.70 -24.14 7.64
N GLN A 71 -18.18 -25.38 7.59
CA GLN A 71 -18.75 -26.54 8.26
C GLN A 71 -18.87 -26.37 9.78
N ARG A 72 -18.09 -25.45 10.36
CA ARG A 72 -18.09 -25.13 11.78
C ARG A 72 -18.84 -23.85 12.13
N GLY A 73 -19.49 -23.23 11.16
CA GLY A 73 -20.21 -21.99 11.35
C GLY A 73 -19.30 -20.76 11.50
N ILE A 74 -18.03 -20.86 11.08
CA ILE A 74 -17.05 -19.78 11.17
C ILE A 74 -16.83 -19.14 9.78
N ARG A 75 -16.89 -17.83 9.71
CA ARG A 75 -16.64 -17.04 8.49
C ARG A 75 -15.23 -16.51 8.47
N LEU A 76 -14.61 -16.50 7.28
CA LEU A 76 -13.32 -15.86 7.07
C LEU A 76 -13.48 -14.36 6.85
N ALA A 77 -12.61 -13.59 7.51
CA ALA A 77 -12.41 -12.18 7.26
C ALA A 77 -10.99 -11.93 6.73
N SER A 78 -10.85 -10.94 5.86
CA SER A 78 -9.56 -10.49 5.34
C SER A 78 -9.41 -8.99 5.40
N ASP A 79 -8.17 -8.52 5.36
CA ASP A 79 -7.86 -7.12 5.15
C ASP A 79 -8.04 -6.71 3.69
N MET A 80 -8.43 -5.45 3.50
CA MET A 80 -8.27 -4.71 2.27
C MET A 80 -7.58 -3.38 2.60
N VAL A 81 -6.52 -3.04 1.86
CA VAL A 81 -5.67 -1.87 2.10
C VAL A 81 -5.88 -0.87 0.96
N PRO A 82 -6.92 -0.03 1.01
CA PRO A 82 -7.28 0.79 -0.14
C PRO A 82 -6.39 2.01 -0.34
N ASN A 83 -5.67 2.48 0.69
CA ASN A 83 -4.92 3.74 0.65
C ASN A 83 -3.61 3.65 -0.13
N HIS A 84 -2.94 2.53 -0.09
CA HIS A 84 -1.58 2.36 -0.64
C HIS A 84 -1.32 0.93 -1.06
N THR A 85 -0.23 0.72 -1.79
CA THR A 85 0.34 -0.60 -2.09
C THR A 85 1.75 -0.70 -1.51
N GLY A 86 2.40 -1.85 -1.64
CA GLY A 86 3.85 -1.92 -1.48
C GLY A 86 4.57 -1.07 -2.52
N MET A 87 5.74 -0.55 -2.18
CA MET A 87 6.52 0.29 -3.09
C MET A 87 6.99 -0.45 -4.35
N ASP A 88 7.06 -1.78 -4.31
CA ASP A 88 7.34 -2.68 -5.42
C ASP A 88 6.09 -3.42 -5.89
N GLY A 89 4.89 -2.94 -5.55
CA GLY A 89 3.63 -3.55 -5.91
C GLY A 89 3.43 -3.63 -7.42
N GLU A 90 2.58 -4.54 -7.85
CA GLU A 90 2.30 -4.76 -9.27
C GLU A 90 1.88 -3.47 -10.00
N TRP A 91 1.07 -2.63 -9.36
CA TRP A 91 0.65 -1.36 -9.97
C TRP A 91 1.76 -0.34 -10.08
N VAL A 92 2.70 -0.31 -9.13
CA VAL A 92 3.88 0.56 -9.22
C VAL A 92 4.72 0.18 -10.44
N MET A 93 4.82 -1.12 -10.74
CA MET A 93 5.53 -1.63 -11.92
C MET A 93 4.77 -1.32 -13.22
N ASN A 94 3.50 -1.67 -13.29
CA ASN A 94 2.72 -1.71 -14.52
C ASN A 94 1.85 -0.47 -14.76
N LYS A 95 1.46 0.25 -13.70
CA LYS A 95 0.51 1.38 -13.74
C LYS A 95 0.94 2.53 -12.83
N PRO A 96 2.16 3.06 -13.01
CA PRO A 96 2.69 4.08 -12.07
C PRO A 96 1.88 5.37 -12.03
N ASP A 97 1.08 5.67 -13.05
CA ASP A 97 0.20 6.85 -13.08
C ASP A 97 -0.93 6.84 -12.04
N LEU A 98 -1.15 5.68 -11.39
CA LEU A 98 -2.15 5.56 -10.32
C LEU A 98 -1.68 6.15 -8.98
N PHE A 99 -0.43 6.58 -8.88
CA PHE A 99 0.19 7.03 -7.64
C PHE A 99 0.47 8.52 -7.61
N ILE A 100 0.45 9.09 -6.41
CA ILE A 100 0.89 10.46 -6.18
C ILE A 100 2.40 10.53 -6.43
N GLN A 101 2.82 11.39 -7.35
CA GLN A 101 4.18 11.42 -7.87
C GLN A 101 4.61 12.78 -8.39
N ARG A 102 5.92 12.94 -8.57
CA ARG A 102 6.55 14.08 -9.24
C ARG A 102 7.58 13.60 -10.27
N LYS A 103 7.86 14.44 -11.28
CA LYS A 103 8.94 14.22 -12.24
C LYS A 103 10.30 14.69 -11.71
N ASP A 104 10.30 15.64 -10.81
CA ASP A 104 11.47 16.22 -10.14
C ASP A 104 11.53 15.77 -8.68
N CYS A 105 12.74 15.60 -8.16
CA CYS A 105 12.95 15.30 -6.76
C CYS A 105 12.52 16.48 -5.88
N PRO A 106 11.66 16.28 -4.87
CA PRO A 106 11.12 17.38 -4.08
C PRO A 106 12.16 18.10 -3.21
N PHE A 107 13.25 17.41 -2.85
CA PHE A 107 14.30 18.00 -2.03
C PHE A 107 15.69 17.78 -2.67
N PRO A 108 16.52 18.86 -2.82
CA PRO A 108 17.83 18.76 -3.46
C PRO A 108 18.82 17.84 -2.72
N HIS A 109 18.66 17.65 -1.39
CA HIS A 109 19.54 16.83 -0.59
C HIS A 109 19.22 15.33 -0.64
N TYR A 110 18.09 14.95 -1.23
CA TYR A 110 17.74 13.53 -1.38
C TYR A 110 18.71 12.83 -2.33
N THR A 111 19.17 11.65 -1.92
CA THR A 111 20.04 10.77 -2.71
C THR A 111 19.50 9.35 -2.74
N PHE A 112 19.79 8.60 -3.81
CA PHE A 112 19.19 7.29 -4.08
C PHE A 112 20.28 6.33 -4.58
N ASN A 113 21.32 6.12 -3.76
CA ASN A 113 22.49 5.31 -4.10
C ASN A 113 22.44 3.89 -3.53
N GLY A 114 21.39 3.57 -2.79
CA GLY A 114 21.21 2.26 -2.18
C GLY A 114 20.87 1.17 -3.19
N GLU A 115 20.57 0.00 -2.66
CA GLU A 115 20.21 -1.19 -3.45
C GLU A 115 18.91 -0.96 -4.24
N ASN A 116 18.90 -1.46 -5.49
CA ASN A 116 17.65 -1.58 -6.25
C ASN A 116 16.74 -2.63 -5.59
N LEU A 117 15.58 -2.19 -5.13
CA LEU A 117 14.63 -3.03 -4.38
C LEU A 117 13.61 -3.74 -5.29
N SER A 118 13.65 -3.50 -6.60
CA SER A 118 12.76 -4.15 -7.57
C SER A 118 13.21 -5.58 -7.86
N GLN A 119 12.25 -6.47 -7.98
CA GLN A 119 12.45 -7.82 -8.53
C GLN A 119 12.09 -7.90 -10.02
N ASP A 120 11.51 -6.85 -10.58
CA ASP A 120 11.15 -6.76 -11.99
C ASP A 120 12.28 -6.07 -12.76
N PRO A 121 12.91 -6.73 -13.74
CA PRO A 121 14.03 -6.16 -14.49
C PRO A 121 13.65 -4.94 -15.36
N ARG A 122 12.37 -4.75 -15.63
CA ARG A 122 11.87 -3.59 -16.40
C ARG A 122 11.92 -2.29 -15.60
N THR A 123 11.98 -2.38 -14.27
CA THR A 123 11.84 -1.24 -13.37
C THR A 123 12.86 -1.31 -12.25
N SER A 124 13.42 -0.17 -11.86
CA SER A 124 14.28 -0.04 -10.68
C SER A 124 13.62 0.87 -9.66
N ILE A 125 13.72 0.51 -8.39
CA ILE A 125 13.22 1.30 -7.27
C ILE A 125 14.29 1.49 -6.22
N TYR A 126 14.39 2.72 -5.72
CA TYR A 126 15.39 3.09 -4.72
C TYR A 126 14.74 3.85 -3.58
N LEU A 127 14.96 3.36 -2.37
CA LEU A 127 14.65 4.12 -1.17
C LEU A 127 15.66 5.26 -1.03
N GLU A 128 15.22 6.37 -0.44
CA GLU A 128 16.11 7.51 -0.17
C GLU A 128 17.14 7.11 0.91
N ASP A 129 18.41 7.53 0.69
CA ASP A 129 19.55 7.02 1.47
C ASP A 129 19.50 7.37 2.96
N HIS A 130 18.93 8.52 3.33
CA HIS A 130 18.85 8.97 4.72
C HIS A 130 17.95 8.07 5.59
N TYR A 131 17.04 7.30 4.99
CA TYR A 131 16.31 6.29 5.72
C TYR A 131 17.23 5.20 6.29
N TYR A 132 18.21 4.75 5.48
CA TYR A 132 19.17 3.74 5.92
C TYR A 132 20.15 4.24 6.97
N SER A 133 20.57 5.50 6.86
CA SER A 133 21.42 6.16 7.87
C SER A 133 20.64 6.60 9.12
N LYS A 134 19.32 6.55 9.09
CA LYS A 134 18.40 6.93 10.17
C LYS A 134 18.47 8.42 10.52
N ASP A 135 18.78 9.24 9.55
CA ASP A 135 18.86 10.70 9.69
C ASP A 135 17.57 11.40 9.32
N ASP A 136 16.82 10.82 8.39
CA ASP A 136 15.57 11.37 7.88
C ASP A 136 14.66 10.25 7.34
N CYS A 137 13.39 10.55 7.17
CA CYS A 137 12.42 9.70 6.49
C CYS A 137 11.86 10.44 5.28
N SER A 138 12.40 10.16 4.12
CA SER A 138 11.99 10.75 2.86
C SER A 138 10.51 10.52 2.58
N VAL A 139 9.84 11.52 2.04
CA VAL A 139 8.41 11.41 1.63
C VAL A 139 8.22 10.70 0.30
N VAL A 140 9.29 10.52 -0.49
CA VAL A 140 9.26 9.87 -1.81
C VAL A 140 10.33 8.81 -1.97
N PHE A 141 10.09 7.87 -2.89
CA PHE A 141 11.11 6.97 -3.44
C PHE A 141 11.27 7.19 -4.94
N LYS A 142 12.40 6.77 -5.50
CA LYS A 142 12.71 6.91 -6.91
C LYS A 142 12.33 5.64 -7.66
N ARG A 143 11.55 5.79 -8.74
CA ARG A 143 11.22 4.73 -9.71
C ARG A 143 11.82 5.08 -11.06
N VAL A 144 12.51 4.13 -11.68
CA VAL A 144 13.10 4.27 -13.01
C VAL A 144 12.51 3.18 -13.92
N ASP A 145 12.00 3.59 -15.06
CA ASP A 145 11.69 2.67 -16.16
C ASP A 145 13.00 2.35 -16.90
N ASN A 146 13.44 1.11 -16.81
CA ASN A 146 14.74 0.70 -17.37
C ASN A 146 14.74 0.62 -18.91
N GLN A 147 13.57 0.63 -19.56
CA GLN A 147 13.46 0.61 -21.02
C GLN A 147 13.48 2.02 -21.60
N THR A 148 12.80 2.96 -20.96
CA THR A 148 12.63 4.32 -21.46
C THR A 148 13.54 5.34 -20.77
N GLY A 149 14.07 5.01 -19.60
CA GLY A 149 14.81 5.94 -18.74
C GLY A 149 13.91 6.94 -17.99
N ASP A 150 12.59 6.80 -18.06
CA ASP A 150 11.65 7.66 -17.33
C ASP A 150 11.85 7.52 -15.82
N VAL A 151 12.00 8.67 -15.16
CA VAL A 151 12.21 8.75 -13.71
C VAL A 151 11.01 9.41 -13.07
N ARG A 152 10.51 8.80 -11.99
CA ARG A 152 9.41 9.32 -11.16
C ARG A 152 9.77 9.22 -9.70
N TYR A 153 9.33 10.21 -8.94
CA TYR A 153 9.43 10.24 -7.48
C TYR A 153 8.02 10.05 -6.92
N ILE A 154 7.77 8.84 -6.41
CA ILE A 154 6.46 8.41 -5.93
C ILE A 154 6.40 8.61 -4.42
N TYR A 155 5.31 9.21 -3.93
CA TYR A 155 5.12 9.43 -2.50
C TYR A 155 4.82 8.12 -1.78
N HIS A 156 5.45 7.95 -0.60
CA HIS A 156 5.08 6.90 0.34
C HIS A 156 3.69 7.17 0.94
N GLY A 157 3.01 6.11 1.38
CA GLY A 157 1.80 6.24 2.17
C GLY A 157 2.05 7.02 3.45
N ASN A 158 1.07 7.82 3.86
CA ASN A 158 1.19 8.67 5.03
C ASN A 158 -0.21 9.02 5.57
N ASP A 159 -0.33 9.18 6.87
CA ASP A 159 -1.56 9.59 7.54
C ASP A 159 -1.49 11.01 8.12
N GLY A 160 -0.37 11.70 7.93
CA GLY A 160 -0.13 13.05 8.44
C GLY A 160 0.22 13.13 9.93
N THR A 161 0.34 11.99 10.62
CA THR A 161 0.60 11.96 12.06
C THR A 161 2.05 11.72 12.42
N GLY A 162 2.92 11.46 11.46
CA GLY A 162 4.31 11.14 11.73
C GLY A 162 5.11 10.81 10.49
N LEU A 163 5.91 9.78 10.61
CA LEU A 163 6.82 9.37 9.55
C LEU A 163 6.08 8.67 8.40
N PRO A 164 6.52 8.88 7.15
CA PRO A 164 6.02 8.13 6.01
C PRO A 164 6.20 6.62 6.17
N TRP A 165 5.29 5.84 5.63
CA TRP A 165 5.42 4.38 5.58
C TRP A 165 6.34 3.99 4.41
N ASN A 166 7.65 3.95 4.68
CA ASN A 166 8.70 3.89 3.66
C ASN A 166 8.77 2.62 2.81
N ASP A 167 7.95 1.63 3.08
CA ASP A 167 7.79 0.43 2.25
C ASP A 167 6.54 0.46 1.35
N THR A 168 5.87 1.61 1.25
CA THR A 168 4.60 1.78 0.56
C THR A 168 4.64 2.84 -0.54
N ALA A 169 3.60 2.82 -1.40
CA ALA A 169 3.33 3.81 -2.44
C ALA A 169 1.90 4.32 -2.31
N GLN A 170 1.72 5.65 -2.27
CA GLN A 170 0.43 6.29 -2.07
C GLN A 170 -0.38 6.34 -3.36
N ILE A 171 -1.57 5.76 -3.34
CA ILE A 171 -2.53 5.85 -4.45
C ILE A 171 -3.09 7.27 -4.55
N ASP A 172 -3.24 7.76 -5.77
CA ASP A 172 -3.78 9.09 -6.08
C ASP A 172 -5.30 9.05 -6.26
N PHE A 173 -6.05 9.35 -5.22
CA PHE A 173 -7.52 9.35 -5.28
C PHE A 173 -8.12 10.54 -6.02
N LEU A 174 -7.33 11.52 -6.44
CA LEU A 174 -7.77 12.53 -7.38
C LEU A 174 -7.91 11.98 -8.79
N ASN A 175 -7.15 10.94 -9.12
CA ASN A 175 -7.19 10.26 -10.41
C ASN A 175 -8.40 9.29 -10.48
N PRO A 176 -9.38 9.53 -11.39
CA PRO A 176 -10.53 8.63 -11.52
C PRO A 176 -10.15 7.18 -11.88
N ALA A 177 -9.07 6.98 -12.65
CA ALA A 177 -8.58 5.64 -12.97
C ALA A 177 -8.07 4.90 -11.72
N ALA A 178 -7.45 5.61 -10.78
CA ALA A 178 -7.01 5.04 -9.50
C ALA A 178 -8.23 4.66 -8.64
N ARG A 179 -9.25 5.51 -8.54
CA ARG A 179 -10.49 5.18 -7.83
C ARG A 179 -11.16 3.94 -8.39
N GLU A 180 -11.27 3.83 -9.72
CA GLU A 180 -11.83 2.65 -10.38
C GLU A 180 -11.00 1.39 -10.09
N ALA A 181 -9.67 1.46 -10.19
CA ALA A 181 -8.79 0.34 -9.91
C ALA A 181 -8.95 -0.16 -8.45
N VAL A 182 -9.01 0.74 -7.48
CA VAL A 182 -9.24 0.39 -6.07
C VAL A 182 -10.63 -0.23 -5.88
N MET A 183 -11.65 0.32 -6.52
CA MET A 183 -13.02 -0.22 -6.46
C MET A 183 -13.06 -1.67 -6.97
N GLN A 184 -12.40 -1.96 -8.08
CA GLN A 184 -12.31 -3.32 -8.62
C GLN A 184 -11.58 -4.28 -7.67
N GLU A 185 -10.54 -3.83 -6.99
CA GLU A 185 -9.86 -4.64 -5.96
C GLU A 185 -10.76 -4.88 -4.73
N ILE A 186 -11.50 -3.88 -4.29
CA ILE A 186 -12.49 -4.07 -3.21
C ILE A 186 -13.52 -5.13 -3.59
N LEU A 187 -14.04 -5.07 -4.82
CA LEU A 187 -14.98 -6.08 -5.33
C LEU A 187 -14.35 -7.47 -5.42
N HIS A 188 -13.09 -7.56 -5.82
CA HIS A 188 -12.34 -8.81 -5.83
C HIS A 188 -12.23 -9.41 -4.43
N VAL A 189 -11.87 -8.62 -3.43
CA VAL A 189 -11.82 -9.06 -2.03
C VAL A 189 -13.20 -9.48 -1.54
N ALA A 190 -14.24 -8.70 -1.84
CA ALA A 190 -15.62 -8.98 -1.43
C ALA A 190 -16.18 -10.28 -2.03
N LYS A 191 -15.75 -10.65 -3.24
CA LYS A 191 -16.12 -11.94 -3.85
C LYS A 191 -15.53 -13.14 -3.12
N ASN A 192 -14.43 -12.95 -2.42
CA ASN A 192 -13.68 -14.03 -1.79
C ASN A 192 -13.83 -14.10 -0.27
N PHE A 193 -14.24 -13.01 0.37
CA PHE A 193 -14.38 -12.91 1.82
C PHE A 193 -15.71 -12.26 2.22
N PRO A 194 -16.52 -12.90 3.06
CA PRO A 194 -17.79 -12.32 3.52
C PRO A 194 -17.63 -11.17 4.52
N ILE A 195 -16.44 -11.03 5.10
CA ILE A 195 -16.11 -9.97 6.06
C ILE A 195 -14.80 -9.32 5.61
N ILE A 196 -14.78 -7.98 5.54
CA ILE A 196 -13.62 -7.20 5.15
C ILE A 196 -13.28 -6.21 6.26
N ARG A 197 -12.02 -6.19 6.67
CA ARG A 197 -11.46 -5.11 7.48
C ARG A 197 -10.72 -4.16 6.54
N PHE A 198 -11.19 -2.93 6.46
CA PHE A 198 -10.48 -1.90 5.71
C PHE A 198 -9.37 -1.28 6.55
N ASP A 199 -8.13 -1.45 6.11
CA ASP A 199 -6.97 -0.82 6.73
C ASP A 199 -6.80 0.63 6.25
N ALA A 200 -6.38 1.52 7.14
CA ALA A 200 -6.15 2.95 6.85
C ALA A 200 -7.34 3.68 6.20
N ALA A 201 -8.56 3.20 6.35
CA ALA A 201 -9.74 3.76 5.71
C ALA A 201 -10.04 5.19 6.17
N MET A 202 -9.63 5.58 7.37
CA MET A 202 -9.85 6.91 7.93
C MET A 202 -9.19 8.02 7.10
N VAL A 203 -8.11 7.73 6.39
CA VAL A 203 -7.41 8.71 5.55
C VAL A 203 -8.03 8.87 4.15
N LEU A 204 -9.03 8.05 3.82
CA LEU A 204 -9.74 8.09 2.53
C LEU A 204 -10.96 9.02 2.52
N ALA A 205 -11.33 9.58 3.66
CA ALA A 205 -12.36 10.62 3.68
C ALA A 205 -11.90 11.83 2.84
N LYS A 206 -12.80 12.38 2.05
CA LYS A 206 -12.51 13.50 1.13
C LYS A 206 -11.73 14.62 1.80
N LYS A 207 -12.12 15.01 3.03
CA LYS A 207 -11.39 16.01 3.83
C LYS A 207 -9.96 15.63 4.17
N SER A 208 -9.69 14.33 4.38
CA SER A 208 -8.34 13.82 4.67
C SER A 208 -7.47 13.83 3.43
N ILE A 209 -8.00 13.40 2.28
CA ILE A 209 -7.31 13.48 0.99
C ILE A 209 -6.95 14.94 0.69
N ARG A 210 -7.89 15.86 0.92
CA ARG A 210 -7.67 17.30 0.79
C ARG A 210 -6.50 17.77 1.64
N ARG A 211 -6.59 17.53 2.94
CA ARG A 211 -5.61 17.99 3.93
C ARG A 211 -4.21 17.40 3.70
N LEU A 212 -4.13 16.11 3.41
CA LEU A 212 -2.85 15.41 3.28
C LEU A 212 -2.17 15.68 1.94
N TRP A 213 -2.92 15.60 0.84
CA TRP A 213 -2.34 15.50 -0.49
C TRP A 213 -2.58 16.70 -1.39
N TYR A 214 -3.66 17.45 -1.18
CA TYR A 214 -4.09 18.56 -2.02
C TYR A 214 -4.56 19.75 -1.19
N PRO A 215 -3.70 20.33 -0.32
CA PRO A 215 -4.04 21.52 0.46
C PRO A 215 -4.30 22.72 -0.44
N GLU A 216 -4.91 23.79 0.11
CA GLU A 216 -5.00 25.07 -0.60
C GLU A 216 -3.61 25.59 -0.96
N PRO A 217 -3.43 26.18 -2.14
CA PRO A 217 -2.15 26.78 -2.51
C PRO A 217 -1.67 27.79 -1.47
N GLY A 218 -0.40 27.66 -1.09
CA GLY A 218 0.20 28.57 -0.08
C GLY A 218 -0.12 28.22 1.37
N HIS A 219 -0.97 27.23 1.65
CA HIS A 219 -1.17 26.71 3.00
C HIS A 219 -0.17 25.59 3.29
N GLY A 220 0.31 25.53 4.53
CA GLY A 220 1.11 24.40 4.98
C GLY A 220 0.32 23.09 4.90
N GLY A 221 0.92 22.06 4.32
CA GLY A 221 0.36 20.71 4.27
C GLY A 221 0.94 19.83 5.36
N ASP A 222 0.21 18.81 5.78
CA ASP A 222 0.70 17.82 6.75
C ASP A 222 1.85 16.97 6.18
N ILE A 223 1.92 16.86 4.85
CA ILE A 223 2.97 16.13 4.16
C ILE A 223 3.88 17.12 3.45
N ALA A 224 5.18 17.02 3.71
CA ALA A 224 6.19 17.89 3.13
C ALA A 224 6.08 17.94 1.61
N THR A 225 6.18 19.15 1.04
CA THR A 225 6.14 19.47 -0.40
C THR A 225 4.77 19.38 -1.08
N ARG A 226 3.71 18.92 -0.40
CA ARG A 226 2.38 18.84 -1.03
C ARG A 226 1.70 20.18 -1.20
N SER A 227 2.04 21.19 -0.39
CA SER A 227 1.56 22.57 -0.57
C SER A 227 1.97 23.20 -1.92
N GLU A 228 3.10 22.74 -2.50
CA GLU A 228 3.59 23.21 -3.81
C GLU A 228 2.67 22.79 -4.97
N THR A 229 1.96 21.67 -4.80
CA THR A 229 1.03 21.10 -5.77
C THR A 229 -0.40 21.14 -5.26
N GLY A 230 -0.70 22.11 -4.41
CA GLY A 230 -2.03 22.34 -3.85
C GLY A 230 -3.05 22.72 -4.91
N LEU A 231 -4.32 22.52 -4.57
CA LEU A 231 -5.47 22.86 -5.43
C LEU A 231 -6.40 23.81 -4.71
N SER A 232 -7.00 24.74 -5.45
CA SER A 232 -8.10 25.51 -4.90
C SER A 232 -9.28 24.60 -4.51
N THR A 233 -10.14 25.08 -3.63
CA THR A 233 -11.35 24.32 -3.23
C THR A 233 -12.20 23.94 -4.44
N GLN A 234 -12.34 24.85 -5.41
CA GLN A 234 -13.09 24.58 -6.64
C GLN A 234 -12.43 23.47 -7.47
N GLN A 235 -11.14 23.58 -7.75
CA GLN A 235 -10.39 22.57 -8.52
C GLN A 235 -10.47 21.17 -7.88
N PHE A 236 -10.33 21.11 -6.55
CA PHE A 236 -10.42 19.84 -5.82
C PHE A 236 -11.83 19.26 -5.89
N ASN A 237 -12.86 20.07 -5.72
CA ASN A 237 -14.25 19.60 -5.77
C ASN A 237 -14.68 19.19 -7.18
N ASP A 238 -14.13 19.82 -8.21
CA ASP A 238 -14.39 19.44 -9.61
C ASP A 238 -13.73 18.11 -9.97
N ALA A 239 -12.58 17.80 -9.35
CA ALA A 239 -11.80 16.59 -9.65
C ALA A 239 -12.27 15.34 -8.88
N ILE A 240 -12.92 15.51 -7.73
CA ILE A 240 -13.34 14.39 -6.86
C ILE A 240 -14.85 14.46 -6.60
N PRO A 241 -15.59 13.35 -6.71
CA PRO A 241 -17.02 13.32 -6.40
C PRO A 241 -17.33 13.82 -5.00
N ASN A 242 -18.53 14.38 -4.83
CA ASN A 242 -18.96 14.96 -3.55
C ASN A 242 -19.25 13.93 -2.43
N GLU A 243 -19.21 12.63 -2.73
CA GLU A 243 -19.48 11.54 -1.81
C GLU A 243 -18.21 10.80 -1.38
#